data_b330d98fa70868e52d689f185e515bf5
#
_entry.id   b330d98fa70868e52d689f185e515bf5
#
_cell.length_a   1.000
_cell.length_b   1.000
_cell.length_c   1.000
_cell.angle_alpha   90.00
_cell.angle_beta   90.00
_cell.angle_gamma   90.00
#
_symmetry.space_group_name_H-M   'P 1'
#
loop_
_entity.id
_entity.type
_entity.pdbx_description
1 polymer ?
#
loop_
_entity_poly.entity_id
_entity_poly.type
_entity_poly.pdbx_seq_one_letter_code
_entity_poly.pdbx_strand_id
1 'polypeptide(L)'
;MFAKEQPDLNWENPNVRHEVEQMMNWWMQKGVDGFRLDVINLIGKDQKFPDGKKQEGELYGDMIPFTHNMPQAHIYIKELNEKVFSKYPMITVGETLETTVEDGKKYSGFKEHELNMIFTFEHMNVDNGSNSKWSAERFKLSKLKSIMNRWQMGLQGNAWNSLYWNNHDQPRVVSRFGNDQEYWEKSAKMLGTCLHMMQGTPYIYQGEEIGMTNDYLEKIEDYEDIESLTSYYQRTEGMGEDPEYMFKCVQKKSRDNARTAMQWDDSEYAGFGDAGCWFTINPNYKTINVRNQINDAESIYSYYKKLIQLRKNYPIIVYGDFHPLYEESEKNYCYIRELGKEKLLVLCSFSEEEQLVELPDEFSGRKGITLISNYDKLIDLNNCIEDEKTVLLKAYEARVIYYN
;
A
#
# COMPACT_ATOMS: atom_id res chain seq x y z
N MET A 1 10.03 -16.71 -17.17
CA MET A 1 10.24 -15.31 -16.78
C MET A 1 10.76 -15.23 -15.34
N PHE A 2 10.15 -15.92 -14.39
CA PHE A 2 10.57 -15.90 -13.00
C PHE A 2 11.58 -17.01 -12.70
N ALA A 3 11.14 -18.25 -12.57
CA ALA A 3 11.98 -19.39 -12.30
C ALA A 3 11.62 -20.57 -13.20
N LYS A 4 12.55 -21.53 -13.34
CA LYS A 4 12.33 -22.75 -14.13
C LYS A 4 11.13 -23.57 -13.62
N GLU A 5 10.93 -23.53 -12.31
CA GLU A 5 9.86 -24.24 -11.60
C GLU A 5 8.50 -23.50 -11.68
N GLN A 6 8.49 -22.25 -12.19
CA GLN A 6 7.30 -21.42 -12.40
C GLN A 6 7.12 -21.12 -13.90
N PRO A 7 6.65 -22.11 -14.69
CA PRO A 7 6.48 -21.92 -16.14
C PRO A 7 5.43 -20.84 -16.41
N ASP A 8 5.74 -20.01 -17.39
CA ASP A 8 4.86 -18.97 -17.88
C ASP A 8 3.91 -19.53 -18.93
N LEU A 9 2.60 -19.36 -18.75
CA LEU A 9 1.61 -19.89 -19.67
C LEU A 9 1.64 -19.12 -21.00
N ASN A 10 1.46 -19.87 -22.10
CA ASN A 10 1.41 -19.29 -23.44
C ASN A 10 0.02 -18.68 -23.72
N TRP A 11 -0.16 -17.39 -23.37
CA TRP A 11 -1.40 -16.67 -23.58
C TRP A 11 -1.74 -16.40 -25.07
N GLU A 12 -0.78 -16.55 -26.00
CA GLU A 12 -1.07 -16.52 -27.43
C GLU A 12 -1.94 -17.71 -27.85
N ASN A 13 -1.86 -18.82 -27.12
CA ASN A 13 -2.68 -19.99 -27.41
C ASN A 13 -4.13 -19.77 -26.90
N PRO A 14 -5.14 -19.74 -27.82
CA PRO A 14 -6.53 -19.51 -27.42
C PRO A 14 -7.10 -20.62 -26.51
N ASN A 15 -6.56 -21.85 -26.57
CA ASN A 15 -7.00 -22.91 -25.68
C ASN A 15 -6.56 -22.65 -24.24
N VAL A 16 -5.37 -22.08 -24.03
CA VAL A 16 -4.93 -21.67 -22.68
C VAL A 16 -5.86 -20.60 -22.11
N ARG A 17 -6.20 -19.58 -22.90
CA ARG A 17 -7.14 -18.53 -22.47
C ARG A 17 -8.52 -19.12 -22.14
N HIS A 18 -9.02 -20.02 -22.98
CA HIS A 18 -10.29 -20.71 -22.73
C HIS A 18 -10.28 -21.51 -21.42
N GLU A 19 -9.22 -22.25 -21.13
CA GLU A 19 -9.10 -23.02 -19.87
C GLU A 19 -9.05 -22.10 -18.65
N VAL A 20 -8.35 -20.95 -18.74
CA VAL A 20 -8.35 -19.93 -17.67
C VAL A 20 -9.77 -19.36 -17.47
N GLU A 21 -10.50 -19.04 -18.54
CA GLU A 21 -11.90 -18.59 -18.47
C GLU A 21 -12.81 -19.63 -17.80
N GLN A 22 -12.67 -20.90 -18.15
CA GLN A 22 -13.43 -21.99 -17.52
C GLN A 22 -13.09 -22.13 -16.03
N MET A 23 -11.83 -22.07 -15.68
CA MET A 23 -11.38 -22.10 -14.28
C MET A 23 -11.98 -20.94 -13.48
N MET A 24 -11.96 -19.72 -14.00
CA MET A 24 -12.54 -18.56 -13.32
C MET A 24 -14.07 -18.69 -13.18
N ASN A 25 -14.78 -19.12 -14.22
CA ASN A 25 -16.22 -19.38 -14.16
C ASN A 25 -16.55 -20.47 -13.12
N TRP A 26 -15.72 -21.51 -13.01
CA TRP A 26 -15.89 -22.55 -12.01
C TRP A 26 -15.79 -22.00 -10.58
N TRP A 27 -14.83 -21.11 -10.30
CA TRP A 27 -14.72 -20.46 -9.00
C TRP A 27 -15.92 -19.54 -8.71
N MET A 28 -16.41 -18.80 -9.72
CA MET A 28 -17.61 -17.98 -9.58
C MET A 28 -18.84 -18.83 -9.21
N GLN A 29 -18.99 -20.01 -9.81
CA GLN A 29 -20.04 -20.96 -9.47
C GLN A 29 -19.89 -21.53 -8.03
N LYS A 30 -18.69 -21.49 -7.46
CA LYS A 30 -18.45 -21.84 -6.05
C LYS A 30 -18.78 -20.71 -5.08
N GLY A 31 -19.10 -19.52 -5.57
CA GLY A 31 -19.56 -18.38 -4.78
C GLY A 31 -18.46 -17.42 -4.34
N VAL A 32 -17.33 -17.34 -5.06
CA VAL A 32 -16.37 -16.25 -4.86
C VAL A 32 -16.94 -14.94 -5.41
N ASP A 33 -16.58 -13.81 -4.79
CA ASP A 33 -17.10 -12.48 -5.15
C ASP A 33 -16.15 -11.69 -6.07
N GLY A 34 -15.06 -12.29 -6.51
CA GLY A 34 -14.12 -11.64 -7.41
C GLY A 34 -12.73 -12.24 -7.40
N PHE A 35 -11.80 -11.57 -8.09
CA PHE A 35 -10.43 -12.04 -8.25
C PHE A 35 -9.40 -10.93 -8.06
N ARG A 36 -8.32 -11.26 -7.38
CA ARG A 36 -7.04 -10.57 -7.48
C ARG A 36 -6.20 -11.33 -8.52
N LEU A 37 -5.75 -10.61 -9.55
CA LEU A 37 -5.00 -11.18 -10.66
C LEU A 37 -3.51 -10.83 -10.49
N ASP A 38 -2.72 -11.86 -10.25
CA ASP A 38 -1.28 -11.77 -10.00
C ASP A 38 -0.54 -11.34 -11.25
N VAL A 39 0.29 -10.30 -11.15
CA VAL A 39 1.14 -9.74 -12.22
C VAL A 39 0.48 -9.73 -13.61
N ILE A 40 -0.80 -9.37 -13.64
CA ILE A 40 -1.65 -9.51 -14.82
C ILE A 40 -1.16 -8.71 -16.05
N ASN A 41 -0.39 -7.66 -15.83
CA ASN A 41 0.18 -6.86 -16.90
C ASN A 41 1.35 -7.55 -17.62
N LEU A 42 1.77 -8.74 -17.18
CA LEU A 42 2.85 -9.53 -17.76
C LEU A 42 2.37 -10.67 -18.66
N ILE A 43 1.06 -10.85 -18.85
CA ILE A 43 0.53 -11.96 -19.67
C ILE A 43 0.75 -11.78 -21.18
N GLY A 44 0.91 -10.54 -21.64
CA GLY A 44 1.33 -10.21 -23.02
C GLY A 44 2.84 -10.07 -23.13
N LYS A 45 3.46 -10.63 -24.16
CA LYS A 45 4.91 -10.58 -24.39
C LYS A 45 5.25 -10.38 -25.83
N ASP A 46 6.43 -9.81 -26.12
CA ASP A 46 6.98 -9.80 -27.46
C ASP A 46 7.35 -11.23 -27.88
N GLN A 47 6.66 -11.75 -28.89
CA GLN A 47 6.83 -13.13 -29.36
C GLN A 47 8.15 -13.40 -30.07
N LYS A 48 8.96 -12.37 -30.31
CA LYS A 48 10.30 -12.52 -30.85
C LYS A 48 11.32 -12.87 -29.76
N PHE A 49 10.95 -12.72 -28.50
CA PHE A 49 11.79 -12.96 -27.32
C PHE A 49 13.18 -12.30 -27.45
N PRO A 50 13.24 -10.97 -27.70
CA PRO A 50 14.53 -10.31 -27.86
C PRO A 50 15.31 -10.30 -26.54
N ASP A 51 16.64 -10.32 -26.65
CA ASP A 51 17.51 -10.16 -25.50
C ASP A 51 17.40 -8.73 -24.98
N GLY A 52 17.19 -8.60 -23.66
CA GLY A 52 17.17 -7.32 -22.97
C GLY A 52 18.56 -6.71 -22.87
N LYS A 53 18.62 -5.38 -22.79
CA LYS A 53 19.87 -4.66 -22.55
C LYS A 53 20.39 -4.98 -21.16
N LYS A 54 21.63 -5.49 -21.08
CA LYS A 54 22.33 -5.72 -19.82
C LYS A 54 23.03 -4.44 -19.38
N GLN A 55 22.77 -4.00 -18.16
CA GLN A 55 23.52 -2.90 -17.55
C GLN A 55 24.82 -3.42 -16.92
N GLU A 56 25.79 -2.54 -16.73
CA GLU A 56 27.04 -2.87 -16.05
C GLU A 56 26.76 -3.30 -14.59
N GLY A 57 27.29 -4.44 -14.20
CA GLY A 57 27.05 -5.04 -12.86
C GLY A 57 25.79 -5.91 -12.75
N GLU A 58 24.89 -5.89 -13.72
CA GLU A 58 23.68 -6.76 -13.70
C GLU A 58 24.01 -8.17 -14.24
N LEU A 59 23.34 -9.19 -13.71
CA LEU A 59 23.48 -10.57 -14.19
C LEU A 59 22.68 -10.83 -15.46
N TYR A 60 21.53 -10.21 -15.59
CA TYR A 60 20.53 -10.42 -16.65
C TYR A 60 20.23 -9.13 -17.41
N GLY A 61 19.72 -9.26 -18.62
CA GLY A 61 19.21 -8.15 -19.41
C GLY A 61 17.84 -7.69 -18.92
N ASP A 62 17.52 -6.40 -19.13
CA ASP A 62 16.23 -5.81 -18.77
C ASP A 62 15.10 -6.37 -19.65
N MET A 63 14.13 -7.04 -19.04
CA MET A 63 12.99 -7.64 -19.72
C MET A 63 11.75 -6.71 -19.78
N ILE A 64 11.73 -5.63 -19.01
CA ILE A 64 10.57 -4.74 -18.85
C ILE A 64 10.01 -4.29 -20.20
N PRO A 65 10.82 -3.80 -21.16
CA PRO A 65 10.32 -3.28 -22.45
C PRO A 65 9.58 -4.33 -23.31
N PHE A 66 9.76 -5.63 -23.02
CA PHE A 66 9.25 -6.72 -23.85
C PHE A 66 8.16 -7.56 -23.18
N THR A 67 7.86 -7.24 -21.93
CA THR A 67 6.98 -8.07 -21.09
C THR A 67 5.96 -7.29 -20.29
N HIS A 68 6.21 -6.01 -19.97
CA HIS A 68 5.31 -5.23 -19.13
C HIS A 68 4.37 -4.35 -19.98
N ASN A 69 3.11 -4.31 -19.59
CA ASN A 69 2.09 -3.43 -20.19
C ASN A 69 1.97 -3.55 -21.73
N MET A 70 2.25 -4.75 -22.28
CA MET A 70 2.19 -4.99 -23.71
C MET A 70 0.73 -4.87 -24.23
N PRO A 71 0.53 -4.37 -25.46
CA PRO A 71 -0.82 -4.25 -26.04
C PRO A 71 -1.64 -5.55 -26.00
N GLN A 72 -1.01 -6.70 -26.12
CA GLN A 72 -1.66 -8.01 -26.04
C GLN A 72 -2.27 -8.28 -24.66
N ALA A 73 -1.66 -7.79 -23.58
CA ALA A 73 -2.23 -7.95 -22.23
C ALA A 73 -3.61 -7.30 -22.13
N HIS A 74 -3.78 -6.09 -22.66
CA HIS A 74 -5.07 -5.40 -22.71
C HIS A 74 -6.12 -6.19 -23.52
N ILE A 75 -5.73 -6.79 -24.65
CA ILE A 75 -6.62 -7.63 -25.48
C ILE A 75 -7.10 -8.83 -24.66
N TYR A 76 -6.20 -9.51 -23.96
CA TYR A 76 -6.55 -10.69 -23.17
C TYR A 76 -7.41 -10.35 -21.95
N ILE A 77 -7.14 -9.23 -21.29
CA ILE A 77 -7.94 -8.78 -20.15
C ILE A 77 -9.36 -8.36 -20.61
N LYS A 78 -9.50 -7.69 -21.76
CA LYS A 78 -10.81 -7.40 -22.35
C LYS A 78 -11.56 -8.68 -22.72
N GLU A 79 -10.88 -9.70 -23.25
CA GLU A 79 -11.46 -11.02 -23.50
C GLU A 79 -11.96 -11.67 -22.19
N LEU A 80 -11.17 -11.61 -21.11
CA LEU A 80 -11.60 -12.07 -19.78
C LEU A 80 -12.79 -11.28 -19.24
N ASN A 81 -12.82 -9.96 -19.47
CA ASN A 81 -13.96 -9.14 -19.06
C ASN A 81 -15.23 -9.58 -19.79
N GLU A 82 -15.19 -9.70 -21.11
CA GLU A 82 -16.32 -10.13 -21.92
C GLU A 82 -16.83 -11.52 -21.52
N LYS A 83 -15.92 -12.47 -21.32
CA LYS A 83 -16.27 -13.88 -21.10
C LYS A 83 -16.51 -14.29 -19.66
N VAL A 84 -15.99 -13.51 -18.70
CA VAL A 84 -16.09 -13.81 -17.27
C VAL A 84 -16.58 -12.60 -16.47
N PHE A 85 -15.80 -11.51 -16.39
CA PHE A 85 -16.05 -10.47 -15.39
C PHE A 85 -17.40 -9.78 -15.54
N SER A 86 -17.80 -9.46 -16.78
CA SER A 86 -19.08 -8.78 -17.06
C SER A 86 -20.32 -9.66 -16.79
N LYS A 87 -20.16 -10.97 -16.58
CA LYS A 87 -21.26 -11.90 -16.34
C LYS A 87 -21.70 -12.01 -14.89
N TYR A 88 -20.91 -11.47 -13.97
CA TYR A 88 -21.15 -11.58 -12.54
C TYR A 88 -21.00 -10.22 -11.86
N PRO A 89 -21.76 -9.95 -10.78
CA PRO A 89 -21.50 -8.82 -9.89
C PRO A 89 -20.25 -9.11 -9.05
N MET A 90 -19.08 -8.81 -9.62
CA MET A 90 -17.80 -9.17 -9.02
C MET A 90 -16.86 -7.97 -8.91
N ILE A 91 -15.84 -8.11 -8.07
CA ILE A 91 -14.70 -7.21 -7.99
C ILE A 91 -13.48 -7.83 -8.66
N THR A 92 -12.75 -7.05 -9.47
CA THR A 92 -11.46 -7.44 -10.03
C THR A 92 -10.39 -6.42 -9.67
N VAL A 93 -9.26 -6.89 -9.17
CA VAL A 93 -8.08 -6.07 -8.92
C VAL A 93 -6.85 -6.72 -9.53
N GLY A 94 -6.16 -6.00 -10.39
CA GLY A 94 -4.93 -6.47 -11.03
C GLY A 94 -3.69 -5.99 -10.30
N GLU A 95 -2.72 -6.87 -10.10
CA GLU A 95 -1.38 -6.45 -9.74
C GLU A 95 -0.62 -6.06 -11.01
N THR A 96 -0.10 -4.82 -11.03
CA THR A 96 0.56 -4.27 -12.21
C THR A 96 1.89 -3.62 -11.85
N LEU A 97 2.97 -4.25 -12.27
CA LEU A 97 4.33 -3.77 -12.08
C LEU A 97 4.69 -2.74 -13.16
N GLU A 98 5.58 -1.79 -12.84
CA GLU A 98 6.10 -0.80 -13.80
C GLU A 98 4.99 -0.12 -14.61
N THR A 99 3.92 0.28 -13.94
CA THR A 99 2.71 0.85 -14.54
C THR A 99 2.66 2.35 -14.31
N THR A 100 2.45 3.11 -15.36
CA THR A 100 2.21 4.56 -15.30
C THR A 100 0.75 4.90 -15.05
N VAL A 101 0.45 6.15 -14.71
CA VAL A 101 -0.95 6.64 -14.59
C VAL A 101 -1.74 6.41 -15.89
N GLU A 102 -1.10 6.62 -17.05
CA GLU A 102 -1.75 6.41 -18.35
C GLU A 102 -2.07 4.94 -18.62
N ASP A 103 -1.21 4.02 -18.18
CA ASP A 103 -1.53 2.60 -18.24
C ASP A 103 -2.63 2.24 -17.23
N GLY A 104 -2.59 2.84 -16.03
CA GLY A 104 -3.65 2.70 -15.03
C GLY A 104 -5.02 3.08 -15.55
N LYS A 105 -5.13 4.16 -16.34
CA LYS A 105 -6.36 4.56 -17.02
C LYS A 105 -6.85 3.51 -18.03
N LYS A 106 -5.95 2.77 -18.68
CA LYS A 106 -6.35 1.68 -19.60
C LYS A 106 -6.86 0.47 -18.81
N TYR A 107 -6.12 0.04 -17.76
CA TYR A 107 -6.49 -1.15 -16.99
C TYR A 107 -7.77 -0.97 -16.16
N SER A 108 -7.97 0.19 -15.54
CA SER A 108 -9.06 0.43 -14.59
C SER A 108 -9.97 1.60 -14.95
N GLY A 109 -9.87 2.11 -16.18
CA GLY A 109 -10.72 3.18 -16.67
C GLY A 109 -12.19 2.75 -16.75
N PHE A 110 -13.11 3.63 -16.33
CA PHE A 110 -14.55 3.32 -16.27
C PHE A 110 -15.18 2.89 -17.59
N LYS A 111 -14.54 3.19 -18.73
CA LYS A 111 -15.01 2.87 -20.07
C LYS A 111 -14.17 1.81 -20.79
N GLU A 112 -13.12 1.32 -20.15
CA GLU A 112 -12.16 0.44 -20.83
C GLU A 112 -12.57 -1.03 -20.82
N HIS A 113 -13.48 -1.43 -19.92
CA HIS A 113 -13.96 -2.81 -19.82
C HIS A 113 -12.83 -3.82 -19.60
N GLU A 114 -11.89 -3.50 -18.70
CA GLU A 114 -10.84 -4.42 -18.27
C GLU A 114 -11.05 -4.80 -16.80
N LEU A 115 -10.41 -4.11 -15.86
CA LEU A 115 -10.47 -4.38 -14.44
C LEU A 115 -11.22 -3.27 -13.69
N ASN A 116 -11.68 -3.53 -12.47
CA ASN A 116 -12.26 -2.47 -11.64
C ASN A 116 -11.18 -1.56 -11.06
N MET A 117 -10.01 -2.09 -10.70
CA MET A 117 -8.89 -1.35 -10.15
C MET A 117 -7.59 -2.13 -10.27
N ILE A 118 -6.45 -1.46 -9.99
CA ILE A 118 -5.12 -2.07 -10.02
C ILE A 118 -4.31 -1.70 -8.78
N PHE A 119 -3.41 -2.59 -8.37
CA PHE A 119 -2.32 -2.28 -7.45
C PHE A 119 -1.11 -1.80 -8.24
N THR A 120 -0.59 -0.64 -7.88
CA THR A 120 0.63 -0.06 -8.44
C THR A 120 1.76 -0.10 -7.43
N PHE A 121 3.03 -0.07 -7.87
CA PHE A 121 4.18 -0.27 -6.98
C PHE A 121 5.09 0.95 -6.86
N GLU A 122 4.81 2.02 -7.57
CA GLU A 122 5.70 3.18 -7.63
C GLU A 122 5.99 3.77 -6.23
N HIS A 123 4.96 3.84 -5.37
CA HIS A 123 5.12 4.29 -3.98
C HIS A 123 5.85 3.27 -3.09
N MET A 124 5.93 2.00 -3.51
CA MET A 124 6.73 0.98 -2.83
C MET A 124 8.23 1.07 -3.17
N ASN A 125 8.59 1.92 -4.15
CA ASN A 125 9.97 2.10 -4.58
C ASN A 125 10.62 3.42 -4.06
N VAL A 126 9.94 4.13 -3.16
CA VAL A 126 10.36 5.47 -2.70
C VAL A 126 11.65 5.47 -1.88
N ASP A 127 11.94 4.37 -1.21
CA ASP A 127 13.11 4.15 -0.36
C ASP A 127 14.10 3.15 -0.96
N ASN A 128 14.00 2.89 -2.28
CA ASN A 128 14.99 2.14 -3.02
C ASN A 128 16.27 2.96 -3.17
N GLY A 129 17.41 2.28 -3.11
CA GLY A 129 18.70 2.86 -3.44
C GLY A 129 18.84 3.15 -4.94
N SER A 130 20.01 3.67 -5.34
CA SER A 130 20.27 4.04 -6.75
C SER A 130 20.15 2.86 -7.72
N ASN A 131 20.47 1.65 -7.29
CA ASN A 131 20.58 0.48 -8.16
C ASN A 131 19.75 -0.73 -7.73
N SER A 132 19.05 -0.66 -6.60
CA SER A 132 18.22 -1.80 -6.15
C SER A 132 17.23 -1.42 -5.05
N LYS A 133 16.27 -2.32 -4.77
CA LYS A 133 15.38 -2.18 -3.62
C LYS A 133 16.11 -2.27 -2.26
N TRP A 134 17.30 -2.89 -2.23
CA TRP A 134 18.07 -3.13 -1.01
C TRP A 134 18.79 -1.85 -0.57
N SER A 135 18.11 -1.08 0.24
CA SER A 135 18.60 0.15 0.85
C SER A 135 18.17 0.24 2.30
N ALA A 136 19.08 0.66 3.18
CA ALA A 136 18.78 0.94 4.58
C ALA A 136 18.37 2.41 4.81
N GLU A 137 18.34 3.23 3.77
CA GLU A 137 17.95 4.63 3.85
C GLU A 137 16.46 4.80 4.17
N ARG A 138 16.13 5.94 4.74
CA ARG A 138 14.73 6.35 4.93
C ARG A 138 14.22 6.99 3.64
N PHE A 139 12.94 6.81 3.35
CA PHE A 139 12.29 7.48 2.23
C PHE A 139 12.24 9.00 2.40
N LYS A 140 12.15 9.73 1.27
CA LYS A 140 11.83 11.16 1.26
C LYS A 140 10.33 11.34 1.15
N LEU A 141 9.74 12.11 2.09
CA LEU A 141 8.29 12.32 2.10
C LEU A 141 7.81 13.06 0.85
N SER A 142 8.56 14.04 0.35
CA SER A 142 8.25 14.74 -0.90
C SER A 142 8.14 13.78 -2.09
N LYS A 143 9.04 12.78 -2.19
CA LYS A 143 8.99 11.75 -3.25
C LYS A 143 7.73 10.89 -3.11
N LEU A 144 7.39 10.43 -1.90
CA LEU A 144 6.17 9.67 -1.65
C LEU A 144 4.93 10.47 -2.04
N LYS A 145 4.84 11.74 -1.59
CA LYS A 145 3.73 12.64 -1.93
C LYS A 145 3.60 12.85 -3.43
N SER A 146 4.70 13.15 -4.11
CA SER A 146 4.70 13.35 -5.56
C SER A 146 4.08 12.17 -6.31
N ILE A 147 4.41 10.94 -5.90
CA ILE A 147 3.83 9.71 -6.50
C ILE A 147 2.35 9.59 -6.15
N MET A 148 2.01 9.64 -4.88
CA MET A 148 0.62 9.44 -4.43
C MET A 148 -0.32 10.52 -4.99
N ASN A 149 0.11 11.79 -4.98
CA ASN A 149 -0.64 12.92 -5.56
C ASN A 149 -0.87 12.73 -7.06
N ARG A 150 0.17 12.34 -7.81
CA ARG A 150 0.07 12.09 -9.25
C ARG A 150 -0.94 10.98 -9.57
N TRP A 151 -0.96 9.90 -8.80
CA TRP A 151 -1.94 8.83 -8.96
C TRP A 151 -3.35 9.28 -8.57
N GLN A 152 -3.51 10.00 -7.46
CA GLN A 152 -4.81 10.55 -7.05
C GLN A 152 -5.40 11.47 -8.14
N MET A 153 -4.65 12.49 -8.54
CA MET A 153 -5.11 13.45 -9.56
C MET A 153 -5.24 12.83 -10.95
N GLY A 154 -4.35 11.92 -11.30
CA GLY A 154 -4.33 11.33 -12.65
C GLY A 154 -5.48 10.36 -12.92
N LEU A 155 -5.94 9.63 -11.91
CA LEU A 155 -7.08 8.71 -12.05
C LEU A 155 -8.44 9.39 -11.79
N GLN A 156 -8.45 10.55 -11.13
CA GLN A 156 -9.67 11.27 -10.77
C GLN A 156 -10.60 11.47 -11.97
N GLY A 157 -11.87 11.08 -11.83
CA GLY A 157 -12.89 11.19 -12.89
C GLY A 157 -12.75 10.19 -14.05
N ASN A 158 -11.66 9.41 -14.14
CA ASN A 158 -11.36 8.50 -15.24
C ASN A 158 -11.31 7.02 -14.84
N ALA A 159 -10.74 6.73 -13.67
CA ALA A 159 -10.47 5.38 -13.22
C ALA A 159 -10.57 5.30 -11.69
N TRP A 160 -10.55 4.08 -11.14
CA TRP A 160 -10.61 3.85 -9.71
C TRP A 160 -9.27 3.36 -9.17
N ASN A 161 -8.83 3.92 -8.03
CA ASN A 161 -7.55 3.60 -7.42
C ASN A 161 -7.68 2.53 -6.34
N SER A 162 -6.67 1.66 -6.20
CA SER A 162 -6.44 0.85 -5.01
C SER A 162 -5.44 1.56 -4.11
N LEU A 163 -5.75 1.61 -2.82
CA LEU A 163 -4.92 2.27 -1.82
C LEU A 163 -4.35 1.23 -0.86
N TYR A 164 -3.05 1.19 -0.67
CA TYR A 164 -2.42 0.30 0.30
C TYR A 164 -1.06 0.85 0.75
N TRP A 165 -0.65 0.49 1.96
CA TRP A 165 0.66 0.82 2.49
C TRP A 165 1.63 -0.36 2.49
N ASN A 166 1.11 -1.56 2.59
CA ASN A 166 1.88 -2.80 2.62
C ASN A 166 1.02 -3.98 2.13
N ASN A 167 1.68 -5.10 1.89
CA ASN A 167 1.07 -6.37 1.48
C ASN A 167 1.98 -7.53 1.90
N HIS A 168 1.71 -8.75 1.45
CA HIS A 168 2.51 -9.95 1.73
C HIS A 168 3.93 -9.94 1.14
N ASP A 169 4.26 -8.95 0.30
CA ASP A 169 5.57 -8.78 -0.34
C ASP A 169 6.28 -7.48 0.07
N GLN A 170 5.72 -6.73 1.04
CA GLN A 170 6.25 -5.46 1.51
C GLN A 170 6.43 -5.46 3.03
N PRO A 171 7.45 -4.79 3.56
CA PRO A 171 7.63 -4.64 5.02
C PRO A 171 6.42 -4.03 5.70
N ARG A 172 6.29 -4.22 7.00
CA ARG A 172 5.21 -3.64 7.81
C ARG A 172 5.25 -2.12 7.74
N VAL A 173 4.09 -1.51 7.50
CA VAL A 173 3.99 -0.07 7.20
C VAL A 173 4.50 0.82 8.32
N VAL A 174 4.21 0.48 9.58
CA VAL A 174 4.63 1.32 10.72
C VAL A 174 6.14 1.35 10.88
N SER A 175 6.83 0.23 10.60
CA SER A 175 8.30 0.16 10.61
C SER A 175 8.94 0.86 9.41
N ARG A 176 8.25 0.88 8.27
CA ARG A 176 8.79 1.46 7.03
C ARG A 176 8.57 2.97 6.94
N PHE A 177 7.34 3.42 7.15
CA PHE A 177 6.92 4.80 6.92
C PHE A 177 6.61 5.57 8.20
N GLY A 178 6.44 4.89 9.33
CA GLY A 178 6.16 5.46 10.64
C GLY A 178 7.37 5.46 11.58
N ASN A 179 7.06 5.24 12.84
CA ASN A 179 8.01 5.01 13.93
C ASN A 179 7.47 3.83 14.74
N ASP A 180 8.17 2.71 14.74
CA ASP A 180 7.76 1.47 15.43
C ASP A 180 8.31 1.35 16.86
N GLN A 181 8.79 2.47 17.41
CA GLN A 181 9.33 2.61 18.75
C GLN A 181 8.43 3.55 19.60
N GLU A 182 8.94 4.70 19.97
CA GLU A 182 8.26 5.65 20.87
C GLU A 182 6.89 6.13 20.35
N TYR A 183 6.79 6.36 19.04
CA TYR A 183 5.55 6.85 18.41
C TYR A 183 4.77 5.76 17.65
N TRP A 184 4.97 4.49 18.03
CA TRP A 184 4.34 3.35 17.34
C TRP A 184 2.85 3.53 17.11
N GLU A 185 2.09 3.74 18.18
CA GLU A 185 0.63 3.89 18.11
C GLU A 185 0.23 5.15 17.32
N LYS A 186 0.90 6.27 17.55
CA LYS A 186 0.58 7.54 16.90
C LYS A 186 0.84 7.48 15.41
N SER A 187 2.00 6.94 15.00
CA SER A 187 2.36 6.83 13.60
C SER A 187 1.50 5.82 12.85
N ALA A 188 1.13 4.68 13.47
CA ALA A 188 0.22 3.71 12.86
C ALA A 188 -1.16 4.34 12.55
N LYS A 189 -1.74 5.08 13.51
CA LYS A 189 -3.01 5.79 13.32
C LYS A 189 -2.91 6.91 12.27
N MET A 190 -1.79 7.65 12.27
CA MET A 190 -1.53 8.70 11.29
C MET A 190 -1.45 8.13 9.87
N LEU A 191 -0.70 7.05 9.67
CA LEU A 191 -0.60 6.35 8.39
C LEU A 191 -1.97 5.84 7.90
N GLY A 192 -2.76 5.23 8.81
CA GLY A 192 -4.13 4.83 8.50
C GLY A 192 -4.98 6.01 8.05
N THR A 193 -4.93 7.15 8.75
CA THR A 193 -5.67 8.36 8.38
C THR A 193 -5.25 8.88 7.02
N CYS A 194 -3.94 9.02 6.81
CA CYS A 194 -3.38 9.54 5.57
C CYS A 194 -3.90 8.76 4.34
N LEU A 195 -3.96 7.44 4.41
CA LEU A 195 -4.43 6.60 3.30
C LEU A 195 -5.96 6.57 3.17
N HIS A 196 -6.68 6.36 4.29
CA HIS A 196 -8.12 6.14 4.26
C HIS A 196 -8.94 7.38 3.85
N MET A 197 -8.37 8.57 3.95
CA MET A 197 -9.02 9.81 3.50
C MET A 197 -8.79 10.10 2.00
N MET A 198 -8.02 9.31 1.28
CA MET A 198 -7.82 9.42 -0.16
C MET A 198 -8.97 8.81 -0.96
N GLN A 199 -9.09 9.20 -2.25
CA GLN A 199 -10.01 8.59 -3.21
C GLN A 199 -9.49 7.22 -3.66
N GLY A 200 -10.34 6.21 -3.57
CA GLY A 200 -10.01 4.84 -3.95
C GLY A 200 -10.49 3.82 -2.92
N THR A 201 -10.17 2.57 -3.13
CA THR A 201 -10.48 1.47 -2.20
C THR A 201 -9.27 1.18 -1.33
N PRO A 202 -9.31 1.42 -0.01
CA PRO A 202 -8.23 1.06 0.88
C PRO A 202 -8.21 -0.46 1.13
N TYR A 203 -7.01 -1.03 1.05
CA TYR A 203 -6.71 -2.42 1.36
C TYR A 203 -5.89 -2.45 2.64
N ILE A 204 -6.40 -3.09 3.66
CA ILE A 204 -5.75 -3.24 4.97
C ILE A 204 -5.10 -4.62 4.98
N TYR A 205 -3.78 -4.66 5.03
CA TYR A 205 -3.07 -5.93 5.16
C TYR A 205 -3.18 -6.45 6.60
N GLN A 206 -3.38 -7.76 6.77
CA GLN A 206 -3.50 -8.39 8.08
C GLN A 206 -2.38 -7.97 9.04
N GLY A 207 -2.76 -7.48 10.23
CA GLY A 207 -1.85 -6.95 11.24
C GLY A 207 -1.55 -5.45 11.14
N GLU A 208 -1.86 -4.79 10.02
CA GLU A 208 -1.78 -3.34 9.92
C GLU A 208 -2.73 -2.66 10.90
N GLU A 209 -3.94 -3.20 11.04
CA GLU A 209 -5.00 -2.72 11.93
C GLU A 209 -4.69 -2.84 13.42
N ILE A 210 -3.66 -3.58 13.77
CA ILE A 210 -3.14 -3.67 15.15
C ILE A 210 -1.71 -3.12 15.28
N GLY A 211 -1.15 -2.57 14.20
CA GLY A 211 0.18 -1.98 14.18
C GLY A 211 1.32 -2.99 14.28
N MET A 212 1.20 -4.18 13.70
CA MET A 212 2.31 -5.15 13.63
C MET A 212 3.54 -4.51 12.98
N THR A 213 4.72 -4.80 13.55
CA THR A 213 6.01 -4.27 13.11
C THR A 213 6.83 -5.30 12.34
N ASN A 214 7.94 -4.88 11.75
CA ASN A 214 8.98 -5.79 11.28
C ASN A 214 9.51 -6.65 12.43
N ASP A 215 9.98 -7.86 12.11
CA ASP A 215 10.52 -8.80 13.12
C ASP A 215 11.99 -8.54 13.45
N TYR A 216 12.77 -7.98 12.52
CA TYR A 216 14.19 -7.69 12.70
C TYR A 216 15.01 -8.90 13.18
N LEU A 217 14.89 -10.02 12.48
CA LEU A 217 15.63 -11.25 12.78
C LEU A 217 17.14 -10.96 12.92
N GLU A 218 17.81 -11.69 13.84
CA GLU A 218 19.19 -11.38 14.23
C GLU A 218 20.25 -11.97 13.31
N LYS A 219 19.89 -12.99 12.50
CA LYS A 219 20.81 -13.70 11.62
C LYS A 219 20.21 -13.88 10.24
N ILE A 220 21.05 -13.89 9.22
CA ILE A 220 20.61 -14.12 7.84
C ILE A 220 20.01 -15.52 7.63
N GLU A 221 20.49 -16.50 8.38
CA GLU A 221 20.04 -17.89 8.32
C GLU A 221 18.62 -18.10 8.88
N ASP A 222 18.10 -17.11 9.63
CA ASP A 222 16.73 -17.13 10.17
C ASP A 222 15.70 -16.64 9.16
N TYR A 223 16.13 -16.06 8.03
CA TYR A 223 15.26 -15.63 6.94
C TYR A 223 14.91 -16.80 6.02
N GLU A 224 13.65 -16.85 5.57
CA GLU A 224 13.13 -17.88 4.68
C GLU A 224 12.87 -17.34 3.26
N ASP A 225 12.75 -16.02 3.10
CA ASP A 225 12.48 -15.39 1.80
C ASP A 225 13.65 -15.58 0.83
N ILE A 226 13.41 -16.38 -0.21
CA ILE A 226 14.43 -16.71 -1.22
C ILE A 226 14.99 -15.47 -1.94
N GLU A 227 14.20 -14.41 -2.09
CA GLU A 227 14.69 -13.17 -2.69
C GLU A 227 15.70 -12.48 -1.77
N SER A 228 15.42 -12.44 -0.46
CA SER A 228 16.30 -11.88 0.56
C SER A 228 17.61 -12.64 0.64
N LEU A 229 17.54 -13.95 0.74
CA LEU A 229 18.73 -14.82 0.83
C LEU A 229 19.58 -14.74 -0.45
N THR A 230 18.95 -14.88 -1.61
CA THR A 230 19.64 -14.81 -2.91
C THR A 230 20.33 -13.47 -3.09
N SER A 231 19.63 -12.37 -2.79
CA SER A 231 20.19 -11.02 -2.92
C SER A 231 21.34 -10.79 -1.94
N TYR A 232 21.20 -11.25 -0.69
CA TYR A 232 22.26 -11.12 0.30
C TYR A 232 23.56 -11.79 -0.17
N TYR A 233 23.52 -13.07 -0.54
CA TYR A 233 24.71 -13.80 -0.96
C TYR A 233 25.29 -13.32 -2.29
N GLN A 234 24.45 -13.02 -3.28
CA GLN A 234 24.93 -12.47 -4.56
C GLN A 234 25.64 -11.14 -4.39
N ARG A 235 25.14 -10.26 -3.53
CA ARG A 235 25.72 -8.94 -3.34
C ARG A 235 26.96 -8.97 -2.45
N THR A 236 26.96 -9.77 -1.39
CA THR A 236 28.11 -9.87 -0.48
C THR A 236 29.24 -10.70 -1.07
N GLU A 237 28.97 -11.93 -1.52
CA GLU A 237 29.98 -12.85 -2.04
C GLU A 237 30.29 -12.59 -3.52
N GLY A 238 29.28 -12.23 -4.31
CA GLY A 238 29.42 -12.03 -5.76
C GLY A 238 29.90 -10.63 -6.16
N MET A 239 29.43 -9.59 -5.46
CA MET A 239 29.74 -8.18 -5.78
C MET A 239 30.66 -7.51 -4.75
N GLY A 240 30.94 -8.15 -3.60
CA GLY A 240 31.82 -7.63 -2.56
C GLY A 240 31.23 -6.47 -1.75
N GLU A 241 29.90 -6.38 -1.67
CA GLU A 241 29.24 -5.40 -0.81
C GLU A 241 29.42 -5.77 0.68
N ASP A 242 29.35 -4.75 1.55
CA ASP A 242 29.48 -4.92 2.99
C ASP A 242 28.36 -5.81 3.56
N PRO A 243 28.68 -6.99 4.13
CA PRO A 243 27.68 -7.90 4.67
C PRO A 243 26.83 -7.27 5.79
N GLU A 244 27.41 -6.42 6.63
CA GLU A 244 26.67 -5.77 7.72
C GLU A 244 25.63 -4.77 7.16
N TYR A 245 26.02 -3.99 6.17
CA TYR A 245 25.09 -3.07 5.49
C TYR A 245 24.00 -3.84 4.76
N MET A 246 24.36 -4.88 4.01
CA MET A 246 23.38 -5.68 3.27
C MET A 246 22.42 -6.40 4.22
N PHE A 247 22.89 -6.87 5.37
CA PHE A 247 22.03 -7.47 6.39
C PHE A 247 21.01 -6.46 6.95
N LYS A 248 21.43 -5.21 7.22
CA LYS A 248 20.50 -4.12 7.59
C LYS A 248 19.44 -3.86 6.52
N CYS A 249 19.82 -3.97 5.24
CA CYS A 249 18.87 -3.85 4.14
C CYS A 249 17.84 -5.00 4.16
N VAL A 250 18.29 -6.24 4.40
CA VAL A 250 17.42 -7.41 4.54
C VAL A 250 16.46 -7.24 5.72
N GLN A 251 16.96 -6.85 6.89
CA GLN A 251 16.12 -6.59 8.07
C GLN A 251 14.99 -5.59 7.78
N LYS A 252 15.26 -4.55 6.99
CA LYS A 252 14.27 -3.54 6.63
C LYS A 252 13.31 -3.96 5.52
N LYS A 253 13.78 -4.73 4.53
CA LYS A 253 13.10 -4.90 3.24
C LYS A 253 12.60 -6.31 2.97
N SER A 254 13.02 -7.32 3.76
CA SER A 254 12.58 -8.70 3.55
C SER A 254 11.05 -8.84 3.59
N ARG A 255 10.53 -9.67 2.70
CA ARG A 255 9.12 -10.08 2.70
C ARG A 255 8.75 -10.88 3.94
N ASP A 256 9.71 -11.50 4.61
CA ASP A 256 9.49 -12.24 5.86
C ASP A 256 8.83 -11.38 6.94
N ASN A 257 9.15 -10.07 6.98
CA ASN A 257 8.50 -9.12 7.89
C ASN A 257 6.96 -9.11 7.77
N ALA A 258 6.43 -9.30 6.56
CA ALA A 258 4.99 -9.36 6.31
C ALA A 258 4.39 -10.77 6.53
N ARG A 259 5.24 -11.80 6.59
CA ARG A 259 4.83 -13.21 6.61
C ARG A 259 4.89 -13.86 7.98
N THR A 260 5.28 -13.10 9.02
CA THR A 260 5.12 -13.52 10.41
C THR A 260 3.66 -13.82 10.73
N ALA A 261 3.43 -14.78 11.62
CA ALA A 261 2.08 -15.16 12.02
C ALA A 261 1.29 -13.98 12.59
N MET A 262 -0.02 -13.94 12.33
CA MET A 262 -0.92 -12.94 12.92
C MET A 262 -0.91 -13.08 14.43
N GLN A 263 -0.78 -11.95 15.13
CA GLN A 263 -0.67 -11.86 16.57
C GLN A 263 -2.08 -11.74 17.20
N TRP A 264 -2.68 -12.89 17.51
CA TRP A 264 -4.05 -12.93 18.05
C TRP A 264 -4.09 -12.60 19.54
N ASP A 265 -3.13 -13.12 20.31
CA ASP A 265 -3.05 -12.89 21.75
C ASP A 265 -1.62 -13.09 22.30
N ASP A 266 -1.47 -13.04 23.62
CA ASP A 266 -0.22 -13.20 24.36
C ASP A 266 0.11 -14.65 24.77
N SER A 267 -0.69 -15.63 24.32
CA SER A 267 -0.45 -17.05 24.57
C SER A 267 0.70 -17.59 23.69
N GLU A 268 1.09 -18.82 23.89
CA GLU A 268 2.11 -19.48 23.08
C GLU A 268 1.73 -19.43 21.59
N TYR A 269 2.71 -19.21 20.72
CA TYR A 269 2.53 -19.02 19.27
C TYR A 269 1.60 -17.86 18.90
N ALA A 270 1.51 -16.83 19.76
CA ALA A 270 0.66 -15.66 19.57
C ALA A 270 -0.85 -16.00 19.34
N GLY A 271 -1.30 -17.13 19.86
CA GLY A 271 -2.66 -17.65 19.63
C GLY A 271 -2.94 -18.08 18.19
N PHE A 272 -1.91 -18.22 17.35
CA PHE A 272 -2.07 -18.60 15.94
C PHE A 272 -2.41 -20.09 15.77
N GLY A 273 -1.87 -20.96 16.61
CA GLY A 273 -2.16 -22.39 16.58
C GLY A 273 -1.45 -23.15 17.70
N ASP A 274 -1.83 -24.43 17.90
CA ASP A 274 -1.33 -25.27 18.99
C ASP A 274 -0.04 -26.04 18.62
N ALA A 275 0.29 -26.15 17.34
CA ALA A 275 1.39 -26.98 16.84
C ALA A 275 2.65 -26.18 16.45
N GLY A 276 2.71 -24.88 16.76
CA GLY A 276 3.76 -23.97 16.32
C GLY A 276 3.44 -23.28 15.00
N CYS A 277 4.25 -22.31 14.66
CA CYS A 277 4.20 -21.61 13.39
C CYS A 277 5.28 -22.16 12.45
N TRP A 278 5.01 -22.16 11.15
CA TRP A 278 6.02 -22.55 10.14
C TRP A 278 7.17 -21.53 10.05
N PHE A 279 6.93 -20.31 10.54
CA PHE A 279 7.86 -19.20 10.53
C PHE A 279 7.96 -18.56 11.92
N THR A 280 8.86 -17.63 12.12
CA THR A 280 9.06 -16.91 13.38
C THR A 280 7.84 -16.12 13.80
N ILE A 281 7.74 -15.88 15.10
CA ILE A 281 6.73 -15.01 15.70
C ILE A 281 7.47 -13.80 16.27
N ASN A 282 7.10 -12.62 15.83
CA ASN A 282 7.68 -11.40 16.34
C ASN A 282 7.51 -11.32 17.88
N PRO A 283 8.60 -11.22 18.66
CA PRO A 283 8.55 -11.28 20.12
C PRO A 283 7.60 -10.25 20.76
N ASN A 284 7.29 -9.17 20.05
CA ASN A 284 6.39 -8.12 20.54
C ASN A 284 4.91 -8.55 20.60
N TYR A 285 4.56 -9.78 20.17
CA TYR A 285 3.19 -10.30 20.26
C TYR A 285 2.62 -10.26 21.67
N LYS A 286 3.47 -10.24 22.69
CA LYS A 286 3.04 -10.11 24.10
C LYS A 286 2.30 -8.80 24.36
N THR A 287 2.61 -7.75 23.60
CA THR A 287 2.03 -6.40 23.76
C THR A 287 1.20 -6.00 22.56
N ILE A 288 1.65 -6.30 21.34
CA ILE A 288 0.95 -6.00 20.10
C ILE A 288 0.16 -7.23 19.67
N ASN A 289 -1.13 -7.26 19.98
CA ASN A 289 -2.00 -8.36 19.58
C ASN A 289 -3.48 -7.93 19.57
N VAL A 290 -4.32 -8.74 18.93
CA VAL A 290 -5.76 -8.48 18.79
C VAL A 290 -6.45 -8.43 20.15
N ARG A 291 -6.16 -9.37 21.07
CA ARG A 291 -6.79 -9.45 22.38
C ARG A 291 -6.63 -8.14 23.18
N ASN A 292 -5.45 -7.54 23.15
CA ASN A 292 -5.16 -6.30 23.88
C ASN A 292 -5.91 -5.10 23.28
N GLN A 293 -6.25 -5.14 21.99
CA GLN A 293 -6.77 -3.98 21.27
C GLN A 293 -8.28 -4.03 20.99
N ILE A 294 -8.89 -5.21 20.87
CA ILE A 294 -10.28 -5.36 20.40
C ILE A 294 -11.31 -4.66 21.29
N ASN A 295 -11.04 -4.55 22.57
CA ASN A 295 -11.94 -3.90 23.56
C ASN A 295 -11.42 -2.54 24.04
N ASP A 296 -10.27 -2.08 23.53
CA ASP A 296 -9.74 -0.76 23.82
C ASP A 296 -10.23 0.25 22.77
N ALA A 297 -11.04 1.22 23.23
CA ALA A 297 -11.62 2.25 22.37
C ALA A 297 -10.57 3.18 21.75
N GLU A 298 -9.38 3.27 22.37
CA GLU A 298 -8.27 4.12 21.92
C GLU A 298 -7.21 3.34 21.15
N SER A 299 -7.35 2.02 20.97
CA SER A 299 -6.40 1.18 20.24
C SER A 299 -6.30 1.56 18.74
N ILE A 300 -5.25 1.06 18.07
CA ILE A 300 -5.09 1.16 16.62
C ILE A 300 -6.27 0.45 15.93
N TYR A 301 -6.66 -0.74 16.40
CA TYR A 301 -7.79 -1.49 15.86
C TYR A 301 -9.10 -0.68 15.89
N SER A 302 -9.43 -0.08 17.02
CA SER A 302 -10.63 0.74 17.17
C SER A 302 -10.57 2.00 16.30
N TYR A 303 -9.37 2.54 16.11
CA TYR A 303 -9.14 3.69 15.22
C TYR A 303 -9.39 3.33 13.74
N TYR A 304 -8.89 2.17 13.26
CA TYR A 304 -9.19 1.67 11.91
C TYR A 304 -10.69 1.43 11.69
N LYS A 305 -11.39 0.91 12.69
CA LYS A 305 -12.88 0.81 12.65
C LYS A 305 -13.54 2.19 12.45
N LYS A 306 -13.06 3.21 13.16
CA LYS A 306 -13.54 4.60 12.99
C LYS A 306 -13.26 5.11 11.57
N LEU A 307 -12.08 4.88 11.01
CA LEU A 307 -11.73 5.27 9.64
C LEU A 307 -12.67 4.63 8.61
N ILE A 308 -12.93 3.33 8.72
CA ILE A 308 -13.86 2.61 7.84
C ILE A 308 -15.28 3.18 7.98
N GLN A 309 -15.73 3.47 9.21
CA GLN A 309 -17.05 4.04 9.46
C GLN A 309 -17.19 5.45 8.86
N LEU A 310 -16.14 6.28 8.95
CA LEU A 310 -16.13 7.62 8.32
C LEU A 310 -16.29 7.51 6.79
N ARG A 311 -15.59 6.59 6.13
CA ARG A 311 -15.75 6.34 4.70
C ARG A 311 -17.18 5.95 4.29
N LYS A 312 -17.89 5.20 5.17
CA LYS A 312 -19.30 4.83 4.93
C LYS A 312 -20.24 6.01 5.12
N ASN A 313 -19.94 6.92 6.05
CA ASN A 313 -20.82 8.00 6.46
C ASN A 313 -20.60 9.31 5.68
N TYR A 314 -19.40 9.53 5.14
CA TYR A 314 -19.02 10.77 4.47
C TYR A 314 -18.63 10.50 3.01
N PRO A 315 -19.57 10.67 2.06
CA PRO A 315 -19.33 10.44 0.63
C PRO A 315 -18.14 11.24 0.07
N ILE A 316 -17.85 12.40 0.63
CA ILE A 316 -16.69 13.23 0.24
C ILE A 316 -15.37 12.48 0.36
N ILE A 317 -15.21 11.58 1.34
CA ILE A 317 -13.99 10.77 1.50
C ILE A 317 -13.82 9.83 0.31
N VAL A 318 -14.91 9.30 -0.21
CA VAL A 318 -14.91 8.30 -1.29
C VAL A 318 -14.90 8.96 -2.67
N TYR A 319 -15.73 9.98 -2.89
CA TYR A 319 -16.00 10.53 -4.22
C TYR A 319 -15.48 11.94 -4.44
N GLY A 320 -15.04 12.64 -3.38
CA GLY A 320 -14.53 14.01 -3.50
C GLY A 320 -13.27 14.08 -4.34
N ASP A 321 -13.05 15.22 -4.98
CA ASP A 321 -11.83 15.52 -5.70
C ASP A 321 -10.65 15.70 -4.74
N PHE A 322 -9.45 15.40 -5.22
CA PHE A 322 -8.22 15.45 -4.42
C PHE A 322 -7.36 16.65 -4.82
N HIS A 323 -6.97 17.45 -3.84
CA HIS A 323 -6.12 18.62 -4.02
C HIS A 323 -4.95 18.57 -3.02
N PRO A 324 -3.69 18.38 -3.49
CA PRO A 324 -2.53 18.32 -2.61
C PRO A 324 -2.18 19.66 -2.00
N LEU A 325 -1.62 19.66 -0.80
CA LEU A 325 -1.09 20.83 -0.11
C LEU A 325 0.38 20.60 0.27
N TYR A 326 1.16 21.67 0.28
CA TYR A 326 2.56 21.68 0.78
C TYR A 326 3.42 20.57 0.21
N GLU A 327 3.41 20.37 -1.10
CA GLU A 327 4.03 19.24 -1.80
C GLU A 327 5.52 19.09 -1.49
N GLU A 328 6.25 20.18 -1.28
CA GLU A 328 7.68 20.18 -0.96
C GLU A 328 8.01 19.91 0.52
N SER A 329 7.00 19.87 1.43
CA SER A 329 7.27 19.62 2.84
C SER A 329 7.77 18.18 3.07
N GLU A 330 8.90 18.05 3.76
CA GLU A 330 9.45 16.76 4.20
C GLU A 330 8.91 16.34 5.59
N LYS A 331 7.99 17.11 6.18
CA LYS A 331 7.45 16.87 7.52
C LYS A 331 5.95 16.59 7.54
N ASN A 332 5.21 17.13 6.56
CA ASN A 332 3.75 17.05 6.56
C ASN A 332 3.22 16.52 5.22
N TYR A 333 2.23 15.63 5.29
CA TYR A 333 1.40 15.24 4.16
C TYR A 333 -0.02 15.75 4.39
N CYS A 334 -0.37 16.82 3.68
CA CYS A 334 -1.67 17.47 3.80
C CYS A 334 -2.35 17.54 2.45
N TYR A 335 -3.67 17.45 2.44
CA TYR A 335 -4.47 17.56 1.23
C TYR A 335 -5.92 17.92 1.56
N ILE A 336 -6.65 18.38 0.55
CA ILE A 336 -8.08 18.68 0.61
C ILE A 336 -8.82 17.63 -0.22
N ARG A 337 -10.01 17.26 0.25
CA ARG A 337 -11.04 16.60 -0.55
C ARG A 337 -12.18 17.58 -0.75
N GLU A 338 -12.78 17.59 -1.95
CA GLU A 338 -13.87 18.51 -2.29
C GLU A 338 -15.02 17.76 -2.99
N LEU A 339 -16.24 17.94 -2.50
CA LEU A 339 -17.44 17.38 -3.10
C LEU A 339 -18.58 18.41 -3.07
N GLY A 340 -18.78 19.08 -4.19
CA GLY A 340 -19.74 20.19 -4.28
C GLY A 340 -19.34 21.37 -3.41
N LYS A 341 -20.07 21.61 -2.31
CA LYS A 341 -19.74 22.67 -1.34
C LYS A 341 -18.95 22.15 -0.13
N GLU A 342 -18.96 20.85 0.07
CA GLU A 342 -18.27 20.21 1.19
C GLU A 342 -16.77 20.17 0.96
N LYS A 343 -15.99 20.42 2.01
CA LYS A 343 -14.54 20.29 2.01
C LYS A 343 -14.07 19.47 3.20
N LEU A 344 -13.06 18.66 2.96
CA LEU A 344 -12.40 17.87 3.98
C LEU A 344 -10.91 18.21 3.96
N LEU A 345 -10.41 18.79 5.03
CA LEU A 345 -9.00 19.09 5.21
C LEU A 345 -8.35 17.95 5.99
N VAL A 346 -7.34 17.33 5.41
CA VAL A 346 -6.57 16.22 6.01
C VAL A 346 -5.16 16.70 6.29
N LEU A 347 -4.74 16.63 7.54
CA LEU A 347 -3.44 17.08 8.04
C LEU A 347 -2.75 15.88 8.69
N CYS A 348 -1.57 15.47 8.20
CA CYS A 348 -0.78 14.37 8.72
C CYS A 348 0.67 14.79 8.90
N SER A 349 1.18 14.72 10.14
CA SER A 349 2.60 14.93 10.46
C SER A 349 3.37 13.62 10.33
N PHE A 350 4.45 13.62 9.55
CA PHE A 350 5.43 12.53 9.42
C PHE A 350 6.72 12.83 10.22
N SER A 351 6.64 13.79 11.16
CA SER A 351 7.75 14.27 11.95
C SER A 351 7.60 13.86 13.41
N GLU A 352 8.73 13.65 14.08
CA GLU A 352 8.82 13.48 15.55
C GLU A 352 8.77 14.82 16.29
N GLU A 353 8.88 15.92 15.58
CA GLU A 353 8.79 17.28 16.13
C GLU A 353 7.41 17.87 15.87
N GLU A 354 7.00 18.78 16.73
CA GLU A 354 5.79 19.61 16.51
C GLU A 354 5.96 20.47 15.25
N GLN A 355 4.89 20.61 14.48
CA GLN A 355 4.88 21.37 13.24
C GLN A 355 3.77 22.40 13.23
N LEU A 356 4.11 23.66 12.97
CA LEU A 356 3.13 24.70 12.71
C LEU A 356 2.78 24.67 11.22
N VAL A 357 1.52 24.38 10.90
CA VAL A 357 1.01 24.30 9.54
C VAL A 357 0.10 25.50 9.28
N GLU A 358 0.43 26.32 8.30
CA GLU A 358 -0.41 27.42 7.85
C GLU A 358 -1.61 26.84 7.09
N LEU A 359 -2.83 27.33 7.37
CA LEU A 359 -4.03 26.89 6.67
C LEU A 359 -4.24 27.70 5.39
N PRO A 360 -4.73 27.08 4.31
CA PRO A 360 -5.18 27.85 3.14
C PRO A 360 -6.23 28.89 3.51
N ASP A 361 -6.17 30.05 2.88
CA ASP A 361 -7.07 31.19 3.16
C ASP A 361 -8.56 30.82 3.13
N GLU A 362 -8.94 29.85 2.34
CA GLU A 362 -10.32 29.38 2.23
C GLU A 362 -10.86 28.70 3.52
N PHE A 363 -9.99 28.30 4.44
CA PHE A 363 -10.36 27.73 5.75
C PHE A 363 -10.23 28.73 6.88
N SER A 364 -9.58 29.87 6.65
CA SER A 364 -9.40 30.92 7.66
C SER A 364 -10.77 31.51 8.04
N GLY A 365 -11.04 31.58 9.34
CA GLY A 365 -12.32 32.10 9.88
C GLY A 365 -13.55 31.21 9.63
N ARG A 366 -13.37 29.98 9.09
CA ARG A 366 -14.48 29.03 8.92
C ARG A 366 -14.51 28.01 10.06
N LYS A 367 -15.73 27.75 10.55
CA LYS A 367 -15.95 26.70 11.55
C LYS A 367 -15.95 25.33 10.86
N GLY A 368 -15.00 24.48 11.23
CA GLY A 368 -14.92 23.08 10.80
C GLY A 368 -15.24 22.11 11.94
N ILE A 369 -15.64 20.90 11.59
CA ILE A 369 -15.89 19.81 12.53
C ILE A 369 -14.74 18.81 12.44
N THR A 370 -13.99 18.58 13.50
CA THR A 370 -12.98 17.52 13.53
C THR A 370 -13.67 16.16 13.56
N LEU A 371 -13.51 15.38 12.49
CA LEU A 371 -14.08 14.05 12.37
C LEU A 371 -13.27 12.99 13.10
N ILE A 372 -11.95 13.11 13.08
CA ILE A 372 -11.03 12.19 13.74
C ILE A 372 -9.67 12.87 13.99
N SER A 373 -9.06 12.54 15.12
CA SER A 373 -7.68 12.83 15.48
C SER A 373 -7.08 11.64 16.23
N ASN A 374 -5.76 11.44 16.15
CA ASN A 374 -5.07 10.37 16.89
C ASN A 374 -4.50 10.82 18.23
N TYR A 375 -4.75 12.08 18.64
CA TYR A 375 -4.20 12.64 19.88
C TYR A 375 -5.25 12.90 20.96
N ASP A 376 -6.43 13.35 20.64
CA ASP A 376 -7.41 13.79 21.62
C ASP A 376 -8.52 12.77 21.85
N LYS A 377 -8.78 12.48 23.13
CA LYS A 377 -9.86 11.57 23.55
C LYS A 377 -11.26 12.10 23.26
N LEU A 378 -11.42 13.39 23.20
CA LEU A 378 -12.64 14.12 22.84
C LEU A 378 -12.18 15.54 22.47
N ILE A 379 -12.07 15.80 21.20
CA ILE A 379 -12.25 17.18 20.79
C ILE A 379 -13.73 17.43 21.04
N ASP A 380 -14.02 18.25 22.06
CA ASP A 380 -15.35 18.77 22.25
C ASP A 380 -15.81 19.25 20.86
N LEU A 381 -16.90 18.71 20.36
CA LEU A 381 -17.46 19.04 19.03
C LEU A 381 -17.68 20.56 18.85
N ASN A 382 -17.47 21.31 19.93
CA ASN A 382 -17.51 22.77 19.99
C ASN A 382 -16.14 23.45 19.89
N ASN A 383 -15.02 22.72 19.90
CA ASN A 383 -13.70 23.30 19.61
C ASN A 383 -13.52 23.38 18.09
N CYS A 384 -14.27 24.29 17.51
CA CYS A 384 -14.00 24.83 16.17
C CYS A 384 -12.59 25.45 16.19
N ILE A 385 -11.82 25.26 15.13
CA ILE A 385 -10.65 26.12 14.87
C ILE A 385 -11.24 27.52 14.64
N GLU A 386 -11.30 28.33 15.71
CA GLU A 386 -11.76 29.71 15.63
C GLU A 386 -10.57 30.58 15.21
N ASP A 387 -10.70 31.21 14.05
CA ASP A 387 -9.83 32.31 13.55
C ASP A 387 -8.30 32.04 13.45
N GLU A 388 -7.84 30.82 13.59
CA GLU A 388 -6.40 30.53 13.48
C GLU A 388 -6.01 30.34 12.01
N LYS A 389 -5.02 31.11 11.55
CA LYS A 389 -4.34 30.89 10.27
C LYS A 389 -3.41 29.69 10.28
N THR A 390 -3.13 29.15 11.44
CA THR A 390 -2.16 28.07 11.64
C THR A 390 -2.69 27.01 12.60
N VAL A 391 -2.30 25.76 12.36
CA VAL A 391 -2.58 24.61 13.22
C VAL A 391 -1.27 24.00 13.69
N LEU A 392 -1.12 23.84 15.01
CA LEU A 392 -0.02 23.07 15.57
C LEU A 392 -0.34 21.58 15.48
N LEU A 393 0.50 20.82 14.78
CA LEU A 393 0.48 19.36 14.73
C LEU A 393 1.59 18.82 15.64
N LYS A 394 1.24 17.90 16.51
CA LYS A 394 2.19 17.16 17.36
C LYS A 394 2.93 16.08 16.53
N ALA A 395 3.90 15.42 17.16
CA ALA A 395 4.63 14.31 16.55
C ALA A 395 3.67 13.23 16.01
N TYR A 396 3.78 12.88 14.72
CA TYR A 396 2.90 11.93 14.06
C TYR A 396 1.38 12.17 14.27
N GLU A 397 0.98 13.44 14.44
CA GLU A 397 -0.44 13.78 14.54
C GLU A 397 -1.13 13.66 13.18
N ALA A 398 -2.34 13.10 13.20
CA ALA A 398 -3.30 13.18 12.10
C ALA A 398 -4.59 13.85 12.57
N ARG A 399 -5.11 14.79 11.76
CA ARG A 399 -6.35 15.48 12.01
C ARG A 399 -7.14 15.63 10.73
N VAL A 400 -8.43 15.31 10.78
CA VAL A 400 -9.37 15.43 9.66
C VAL A 400 -10.48 16.38 10.04
N ILE A 401 -10.62 17.46 9.27
CA ILE A 401 -11.58 18.55 9.56
C ILE A 401 -12.53 18.65 8.38
N TYR A 402 -13.82 18.59 8.68
CA TYR A 402 -14.90 18.69 7.70
C TYR A 402 -15.54 20.08 7.75
N TYR A 403 -15.77 20.66 6.60
CA TYR A 403 -16.43 21.94 6.37
C TYR A 403 -17.62 21.74 5.42
N ASN A 404 -18.77 22.31 5.81
CA ASN A 404 -20.02 22.26 5.04
C ASN A 404 -20.44 23.66 4.53
#